data_c0fb1fbe7a2ac4948449096f3203a8d7
#
_entry.id   c0fb1fbe7a2ac4948449096f3203a8d7
#
_cell.length_a   1.000
_cell.length_b   1.000
_cell.length_c   1.000
_cell.angle_alpha   90.00
_cell.angle_beta   90.00
_cell.angle_gamma   90.00
#
_symmetry.space_group_name_H-M   'P 1'
#
loop_
_entity.id
_entity.type
_entity.pdbx_description
1 polymer ?
#
loop_
_entity_poly.entity_id
_entity_poly.type
_entity_poly.pdbx_seq_one_letter_code
_entity_poly.pdbx_strand_id
1 'polypeptide(L)'
;MDPLAVREPARAARRDGLDVLRAVAILSVLAFHAPANAREALPSWVRTGFGQGWIGVDLFFVLSGYLIGRQVFGPEEPGGLGANLRTFWTKRWMRTLPLYFLVLGAYALKPWVFGTPFVGGGWHYALFLQNFTDLRDFEQSWSLCVEEHFYLLLPLVAFGLGGRRWPAFAWLVPIAVSLLLRFFTRSTLPEGLTASEIWVRLQWPTFQHMDGLCAGVFLARTAPTWQRWPGRALALCGVLGLATVVGMLGVCVPRIAELGGVWLITGLAVGFSGLLVAMESLRLPARVRWPVYQVSALSYGAYLWFGPIVRVFERRGIAGPPVLTLMAFLAATLAVSWVTYRAVELPCLRLRDRLLARFTEARRDVTAMGG
;
A
#
# COMPACT_ATOMS: atom_id res chain seq x y z
N MET A 1 11.64 -27.05 -11.82
CA MET A 1 11.05 -25.93 -11.03
C MET A 1 12.16 -24.92 -10.82
N ASP A 2 11.98 -23.69 -11.26
CA ASP A 2 12.96 -22.61 -11.04
C ASP A 2 13.04 -22.32 -9.52
N PRO A 3 14.19 -22.58 -8.87
CA PRO A 3 14.36 -22.34 -7.43
C PRO A 3 14.30 -20.83 -7.09
N LEU A 4 14.41 -19.96 -8.07
CA LEU A 4 14.40 -18.51 -7.93
C LEU A 4 12.98 -17.91 -7.97
N ALA A 5 11.98 -18.65 -8.44
CA ALA A 5 10.61 -18.15 -8.56
C ALA A 5 9.86 -18.10 -7.20
N VAL A 6 9.12 -17.06 -6.98
CA VAL A 6 8.10 -16.98 -5.92
C VAL A 6 6.99 -17.98 -6.28
N ARG A 7 6.58 -18.85 -5.33
CA ARG A 7 5.56 -19.86 -5.59
C ARG A 7 4.23 -19.22 -6.00
N GLU A 8 3.70 -19.64 -7.14
CA GLU A 8 2.37 -19.23 -7.57
C GLU A 8 1.26 -19.84 -6.68
N PRO A 9 0.28 -19.04 -6.23
CA PRO A 9 -0.94 -19.56 -5.61
C PRO A 9 -1.76 -20.36 -6.63
N ALA A 10 -2.65 -21.22 -6.15
CA ALA A 10 -3.53 -22.02 -7.02
C ALA A 10 -4.31 -21.13 -8.00
N ARG A 11 -4.38 -21.53 -9.26
CA ARG A 11 -4.91 -20.76 -10.40
C ARG A 11 -6.33 -20.21 -10.19
N ALA A 12 -7.17 -20.89 -9.41
CA ALA A 12 -8.56 -20.50 -9.12
C ALA A 12 -8.68 -19.28 -8.20
N ALA A 13 -7.66 -18.97 -7.39
CA ALA A 13 -7.69 -17.87 -6.42
C ALA A 13 -7.05 -16.58 -6.95
N ARG A 14 -6.48 -16.59 -8.15
CA ARG A 14 -5.61 -15.51 -8.66
C ARG A 14 -6.38 -14.48 -9.48
N ARG A 15 -6.05 -13.21 -9.27
CA ARG A 15 -6.63 -12.04 -9.95
C ARG A 15 -5.53 -11.27 -10.66
N ASP A 16 -5.28 -11.62 -11.91
CA ASP A 16 -4.19 -11.05 -12.72
C ASP A 16 -4.24 -9.51 -12.75
N GLY A 17 -5.42 -8.91 -12.85
CA GLY A 17 -5.57 -7.46 -12.89
C GLY A 17 -5.12 -6.76 -11.61
N LEU A 18 -5.35 -7.36 -10.43
CA LEU A 18 -4.84 -6.82 -9.16
C LEU A 18 -3.32 -6.94 -9.06
N ASP A 19 -2.74 -8.00 -9.63
CA ASP A 19 -1.29 -8.16 -9.71
C ASP A 19 -0.67 -7.12 -10.65
N VAL A 20 -1.33 -6.81 -11.79
CA VAL A 20 -0.91 -5.70 -12.67
C VAL A 20 -0.91 -4.37 -11.93
N LEU A 21 -2.01 -4.04 -11.25
CA LEU A 21 -2.10 -2.77 -10.52
C LEU A 21 -1.03 -2.67 -9.42
N ARG A 22 -0.74 -3.76 -8.69
CA ARG A 22 0.35 -3.79 -7.71
C ARG A 22 1.71 -3.61 -8.35
N ALA A 23 1.96 -4.27 -9.48
CA ALA A 23 3.21 -4.13 -10.19
C ALA A 23 3.40 -2.69 -10.71
N VAL A 24 2.36 -2.08 -11.27
CA VAL A 24 2.37 -0.67 -11.68
C VAL A 24 2.63 0.23 -10.47
N ALA A 25 1.94 0.03 -9.36
CA ALA A 25 2.10 0.85 -8.15
C ALA A 25 3.53 0.82 -7.62
N ILE A 26 4.13 -0.37 -7.46
CA ILE A 26 5.51 -0.44 -6.96
C ILE A 26 6.52 0.12 -7.96
N LEU A 27 6.39 -0.15 -9.26
CA LEU A 27 7.30 0.38 -10.26
C LEU A 27 7.22 1.91 -10.33
N SER A 28 6.02 2.50 -10.18
CA SER A 28 5.84 3.95 -10.09
C SER A 28 6.58 4.54 -8.88
N VAL A 29 6.42 3.92 -7.69
CA VAL A 29 7.13 4.36 -6.48
C VAL A 29 8.65 4.26 -6.64
N LEU A 30 9.16 3.16 -7.20
CA LEU A 30 10.59 2.99 -7.45
C LEU A 30 11.12 4.00 -8.48
N ALA A 31 10.34 4.32 -9.52
CA ALA A 31 10.70 5.34 -10.51
C ALA A 31 10.80 6.73 -9.86
N PHE A 32 9.86 7.09 -8.98
CA PHE A 32 9.89 8.36 -8.25
C PHE A 32 11.12 8.49 -7.34
N HIS A 33 11.50 7.41 -6.66
CA HIS A 33 12.62 7.37 -5.72
C HIS A 33 13.94 6.89 -6.35
N ALA A 34 14.00 6.77 -7.69
CA ALA A 34 15.24 6.43 -8.37
C ALA A 34 16.37 7.41 -8.03
N PRO A 35 17.65 6.96 -7.98
CA PRO A 35 18.78 7.84 -7.70
C PRO A 35 18.78 9.10 -8.56
N ALA A 36 19.07 10.27 -7.96
CA ALA A 36 18.93 11.57 -8.60
C ALA A 36 19.75 11.66 -9.91
N ASN A 37 20.99 11.18 -9.90
CA ASN A 37 21.87 11.16 -11.07
C ASN A 37 21.31 10.35 -12.25
N ALA A 38 20.58 9.25 -11.97
CA ALA A 38 19.91 8.47 -13.01
C ALA A 38 18.68 9.18 -13.54
N ARG A 39 17.88 9.79 -12.65
CA ARG A 39 16.62 10.45 -12.99
C ARG A 39 16.82 11.76 -13.77
N GLU A 40 17.76 12.60 -13.35
CA GLU A 40 18.01 13.91 -13.95
C GLU A 40 18.52 13.82 -15.40
N ALA A 41 19.20 12.78 -15.76
CA ALA A 41 19.73 12.56 -17.10
C ALA A 41 18.71 11.91 -18.07
N LEU A 42 17.50 11.58 -17.61
CA LEU A 42 16.44 11.06 -18.48
C LEU A 42 15.78 12.20 -19.28
N PRO A 43 15.18 11.91 -20.44
CA PRO A 43 14.38 12.87 -21.20
C PRO A 43 13.31 13.55 -20.33
N SER A 44 13.03 14.83 -20.58
CA SER A 44 12.11 15.64 -19.75
C SER A 44 10.74 14.99 -19.53
N TRP A 45 10.14 14.41 -20.58
CA TRP A 45 8.85 13.73 -20.47
C TRP A 45 8.88 12.48 -19.57
N VAL A 46 9.99 11.71 -19.59
CA VAL A 46 10.18 10.56 -18.69
C VAL A 46 10.35 11.05 -17.26
N ARG A 47 11.17 12.08 -17.05
CA ARG A 47 11.40 12.70 -15.75
C ARG A 47 10.12 13.25 -15.15
N THR A 48 9.28 13.91 -15.94
CA THR A 48 7.96 14.38 -15.49
C THR A 48 7.07 13.20 -15.06
N GLY A 49 7.04 12.13 -15.84
CA GLY A 49 6.29 10.90 -15.45
C GLY A 49 6.81 10.27 -14.17
N PHE A 50 8.13 10.12 -14.03
CA PHE A 50 8.76 9.60 -12.79
C PHE A 50 8.45 10.50 -11.60
N GLY A 51 8.42 11.83 -11.78
CA GLY A 51 8.05 12.79 -10.75
C GLY A 51 6.63 12.61 -10.19
N GLN A 52 5.73 11.93 -10.92
CA GLN A 52 4.38 11.61 -10.44
C GLN A 52 4.28 10.20 -9.83
N GLY A 53 5.36 9.43 -9.77
CA GLY A 53 5.30 8.02 -9.34
C GLY A 53 4.92 7.80 -7.88
N TRP A 54 4.96 8.83 -7.04
CA TRP A 54 4.49 8.80 -5.64
C TRP A 54 3.01 8.38 -5.53
N ILE A 55 2.18 8.64 -6.56
CA ILE A 55 0.76 8.22 -6.59
C ILE A 55 0.58 6.71 -6.52
N GLY A 56 1.65 5.92 -6.75
CA GLY A 56 1.61 4.47 -6.56
C GLY A 56 1.21 4.06 -5.14
N VAL A 57 1.48 4.91 -4.14
CA VAL A 57 1.04 4.67 -2.75
C VAL A 57 -0.48 4.75 -2.63
N ASP A 58 -1.11 5.74 -3.27
CA ASP A 58 -2.58 5.88 -3.28
C ASP A 58 -3.25 4.69 -3.98
N LEU A 59 -2.63 4.18 -5.06
CA LEU A 59 -3.09 2.95 -5.71
C LEU A 59 -2.96 1.74 -4.79
N PHE A 60 -1.87 1.63 -3.99
CA PHE A 60 -1.75 0.59 -2.98
C PHE A 60 -2.83 0.70 -1.91
N PHE A 61 -3.20 1.90 -1.47
CA PHE A 61 -4.27 2.09 -0.49
C PHE A 61 -5.62 1.60 -1.01
N VAL A 62 -5.99 1.92 -2.26
CA VAL A 62 -7.24 1.40 -2.86
C VAL A 62 -7.21 -0.13 -2.96
N LEU A 63 -6.09 -0.71 -3.42
CA LEU A 63 -5.91 -2.17 -3.51
C LEU A 63 -5.96 -2.84 -2.12
N SER A 64 -5.30 -2.26 -1.13
CA SER A 64 -5.27 -2.75 0.25
C SER A 64 -6.68 -2.71 0.85
N GLY A 65 -7.36 -1.58 0.75
CA GLY A 65 -8.74 -1.43 1.21
C GLY A 65 -9.69 -2.45 0.57
N TYR A 66 -9.59 -2.67 -0.75
CA TYR A 66 -10.39 -3.65 -1.46
C TYR A 66 -10.16 -5.08 -0.98
N LEU A 67 -8.91 -5.50 -0.85
CA LEU A 67 -8.57 -6.86 -0.43
C LEU A 67 -8.94 -7.14 1.02
N ILE A 68 -8.77 -6.14 1.88
CA ILE A 68 -9.14 -6.23 3.30
C ILE A 68 -10.66 -6.18 3.45
N GLY A 69 -11.33 -5.31 2.73
CA GLY A 69 -12.78 -5.26 2.68
C GLY A 69 -13.38 -6.61 2.26
N ARG A 70 -12.81 -7.26 1.24
CA ARG A 70 -13.23 -8.62 0.86
C ARG A 70 -13.03 -9.66 1.96
N GLN A 71 -12.01 -9.52 2.77
CA GLN A 71 -11.81 -10.39 3.93
C GLN A 71 -12.85 -10.10 5.02
N VAL A 72 -13.12 -8.82 5.29
CA VAL A 72 -14.08 -8.38 6.31
C VAL A 72 -15.52 -8.76 5.94
N PHE A 73 -15.92 -8.59 4.67
CA PHE A 73 -17.27 -8.95 4.19
C PHE A 73 -17.41 -10.41 3.73
N GLY A 74 -16.34 -11.19 3.85
CA GLY A 74 -16.38 -12.64 3.63
C GLY A 74 -17.10 -13.39 4.76
N PRO A 75 -17.10 -14.73 4.72
CA PRO A 75 -17.66 -15.55 5.78
C PRO A 75 -17.06 -15.22 7.15
N GLU A 76 -17.90 -15.19 8.18
CA GLU A 76 -17.43 -15.01 9.56
C GLU A 76 -16.83 -16.30 10.10
N GLU A 77 -15.85 -16.14 10.97
CA GLU A 77 -15.27 -17.27 11.67
C GLU A 77 -16.24 -17.76 12.76
N PRO A 78 -16.47 -19.06 12.89
CA PRO A 78 -17.17 -19.61 14.04
C PRO A 78 -16.48 -19.19 15.33
N GLY A 79 -17.22 -18.78 16.36
CA GLY A 79 -16.68 -18.30 17.65
C GLY A 79 -16.74 -16.79 17.86
N GLY A 80 -17.47 -16.08 17.00
CA GLY A 80 -17.89 -14.69 17.22
C GLY A 80 -16.76 -13.66 17.09
N LEU A 81 -16.92 -12.53 17.79
CA LEU A 81 -16.06 -11.35 17.66
C LEU A 81 -14.57 -11.67 17.87
N GLY A 82 -14.21 -12.31 18.97
CA GLY A 82 -12.80 -12.60 19.30
C GLY A 82 -12.12 -13.50 18.28
N ALA A 83 -12.86 -14.42 17.66
CA ALA A 83 -12.37 -15.28 16.61
C ALA A 83 -12.12 -14.54 15.31
N ASN A 84 -13.05 -13.67 14.91
CA ASN A 84 -12.93 -12.83 13.72
C ASN A 84 -11.73 -11.87 13.85
N LEU A 85 -11.59 -11.17 14.99
CA LEU A 85 -10.48 -10.25 15.25
C LEU A 85 -9.14 -10.99 15.23
N ARG A 86 -9.02 -12.11 15.96
CA ARG A 86 -7.79 -12.91 15.99
C ARG A 86 -7.39 -13.38 14.58
N THR A 87 -8.32 -13.93 13.83
CA THR A 87 -8.08 -14.41 12.46
C THR A 87 -7.66 -13.26 11.54
N PHE A 88 -8.34 -12.12 11.63
CA PHE A 88 -8.04 -10.94 10.82
C PHE A 88 -6.63 -10.43 11.10
N TRP A 89 -6.30 -10.16 12.36
CA TRP A 89 -5.00 -9.61 12.74
C TRP A 89 -3.87 -10.60 12.49
N THR A 90 -4.06 -11.90 12.76
CA THR A 90 -3.06 -12.93 12.44
C THR A 90 -2.75 -12.94 10.94
N LYS A 91 -3.78 -12.87 10.07
CA LYS A 91 -3.59 -12.81 8.61
C LYS A 91 -2.80 -11.58 8.17
N ARG A 92 -2.98 -10.43 8.81
CA ARG A 92 -2.32 -9.17 8.44
C ARG A 92 -0.95 -9.03 9.05
N TRP A 93 -0.84 -9.13 10.36
CA TRP A 93 0.41 -8.88 11.06
C TRP A 93 1.51 -9.89 10.71
N MET A 94 1.17 -11.16 10.49
CA MET A 94 2.16 -12.14 10.01
C MET A 94 2.62 -11.87 8.56
N ARG A 95 1.93 -11.03 7.81
CA ARG A 95 2.33 -10.60 6.47
C ARG A 95 3.19 -9.34 6.49
N THR A 96 2.86 -8.35 7.35
CA THR A 96 3.45 -7.01 7.30
C THR A 96 4.55 -6.83 8.34
N LEU A 97 4.29 -7.15 9.62
CA LEU A 97 5.19 -6.80 10.72
C LEU A 97 6.57 -7.47 10.67
N PRO A 98 6.75 -8.75 10.29
CA PRO A 98 8.08 -9.37 10.33
C PRO A 98 9.09 -8.65 9.45
N LEU A 99 8.74 -8.32 8.21
CA LEU A 99 9.64 -7.59 7.31
C LEU A 99 9.76 -6.12 7.72
N TYR A 100 8.68 -5.49 8.19
CA TYR A 100 8.73 -4.12 8.72
C TYR A 100 9.76 -3.98 9.83
N PHE A 101 9.72 -4.85 10.85
CA PHE A 101 10.66 -4.81 11.97
C PHE A 101 12.10 -5.17 11.55
N LEU A 102 12.28 -6.04 10.57
CA LEU A 102 13.61 -6.31 10.01
C LEU A 102 14.19 -5.03 9.38
N VAL A 103 13.41 -4.31 8.58
CA VAL A 103 13.87 -3.06 7.94
C VAL A 103 14.03 -1.95 8.96
N LEU A 104 13.15 -1.83 9.94
CA LEU A 104 13.32 -0.91 11.07
C LEU A 104 14.64 -1.19 11.81
N GLY A 105 14.98 -2.46 12.04
CA GLY A 105 16.29 -2.87 12.58
C GLY A 105 17.45 -2.42 11.70
N ALA A 106 17.34 -2.54 10.38
CA ALA A 106 18.34 -2.02 9.44
C ALA A 106 18.50 -0.49 9.53
N TYR A 107 17.41 0.25 9.72
CA TYR A 107 17.46 1.69 9.99
C TYR A 107 18.10 2.02 11.35
N ALA A 108 17.84 1.22 12.37
CA ALA A 108 18.50 1.39 13.68
C ALA A 108 20.02 1.19 13.62
N LEU A 109 20.52 0.43 12.64
CA LEU A 109 21.95 0.27 12.37
C LEU A 109 22.58 1.47 11.62
N LYS A 110 21.78 2.47 11.20
CA LYS A 110 22.22 3.66 10.46
C LYS A 110 23.44 4.37 11.09
N PRO A 111 23.54 4.56 12.43
CA PRO A 111 24.69 5.19 13.05
C PRO A 111 26.01 4.46 12.77
N TRP A 112 25.99 3.14 12.82
CA TRP A 112 27.20 2.32 12.60
C TRP A 112 27.56 2.17 11.12
N VAL A 113 26.55 2.14 10.22
CA VAL A 113 26.78 1.95 8.78
C VAL A 113 27.10 3.27 8.07
N PHE A 114 26.46 4.36 8.48
CA PHE A 114 26.52 5.65 7.78
C PHE A 114 27.03 6.80 8.64
N GLY A 115 27.35 6.58 9.92
CA GLY A 115 27.83 7.63 10.82
C GLY A 115 26.79 8.74 11.11
N THR A 116 25.52 8.51 10.82
CA THR A 116 24.45 9.50 11.04
C THR A 116 23.43 8.96 12.04
N PRO A 117 22.99 9.76 13.03
CA PRO A 117 22.07 9.30 14.06
C PRO A 117 20.75 8.80 13.47
N PHE A 118 20.12 7.83 14.15
CA PHE A 118 18.72 7.47 13.95
C PHE A 118 17.88 8.31 14.91
N VAL A 119 17.24 9.35 14.39
CA VAL A 119 16.57 10.38 15.19
C VAL A 119 15.23 9.87 15.75
N GLY A 120 14.92 10.24 17.00
CA GLY A 120 13.62 10.05 17.62
C GLY A 120 13.37 8.70 18.28
N GLY A 121 14.39 7.82 18.34
CA GLY A 121 14.27 6.50 18.96
C GLY A 121 13.31 5.56 18.20
N GLY A 122 13.67 4.29 18.08
CA GLY A 122 12.91 3.31 17.29
C GLY A 122 11.47 3.03 17.76
N TRP A 123 11.10 3.41 19.00
CA TRP A 123 9.82 3.08 19.60
C TRP A 123 8.63 3.74 18.91
N HIS A 124 8.78 4.98 18.39
CA HIS A 124 7.71 5.65 17.62
C HIS A 124 7.36 4.87 16.36
N TYR A 125 8.40 4.39 15.66
CA TYR A 125 8.21 3.55 14.48
C TYR A 125 7.69 2.15 14.85
N ALA A 126 8.15 1.59 15.98
CA ALA A 126 7.70 0.28 16.43
C ALA A 126 6.21 0.26 16.83
N LEU A 127 5.67 1.39 17.29
CA LEU A 127 4.28 1.58 17.67
C LEU A 127 3.44 2.28 16.60
N PHE A 128 3.99 2.55 15.42
CA PHE A 128 3.31 3.27 14.32
C PHE A 128 2.82 4.66 14.73
N LEU A 129 3.59 5.40 15.52
CA LEU A 129 3.25 6.76 15.99
C LEU A 129 3.99 7.86 15.21
N GLN A 130 4.84 7.52 14.25
CA GLN A 130 5.64 8.47 13.48
C GLN A 130 4.81 9.51 12.70
N ASN A 131 3.58 9.19 12.30
CA ASN A 131 2.69 10.14 11.61
C ASN A 131 2.14 11.26 12.50
N PHE A 132 2.31 11.15 13.80
CA PHE A 132 1.94 12.16 14.80
C PHE A 132 3.15 12.91 15.34
N THR A 133 4.32 12.73 14.73
CA THR A 133 5.59 13.33 15.13
C THR A 133 6.32 13.89 13.89
N ASP A 134 7.38 14.67 14.12
CA ASP A 134 8.24 15.17 13.02
C ASP A 134 9.37 14.20 12.65
N LEU A 135 9.27 12.93 13.03
CA LEU A 135 10.27 11.91 12.76
C LEU A 135 10.25 11.48 11.30
N ARG A 136 11.42 11.53 10.62
CA ARG A 136 11.51 11.31 9.17
C ARG A 136 12.63 10.36 8.74
N ASP A 137 13.28 9.67 9.66
CA ASP A 137 14.41 8.81 9.32
C ASP A 137 14.02 7.59 8.51
N PHE A 138 12.83 7.02 8.80
CA PHE A 138 12.22 5.93 8.05
C PHE A 138 11.00 6.47 7.29
N GLU A 139 11.29 7.38 6.35
CA GLU A 139 10.28 8.20 5.68
C GLU A 139 9.15 7.38 5.06
N GLN A 140 9.48 6.34 4.25
CA GLN A 140 8.46 5.52 3.58
C GLN A 140 7.50 4.79 4.54
N SER A 141 7.80 4.73 5.84
CA SER A 141 6.93 4.08 6.84
C SER A 141 5.65 4.87 7.14
N TRP A 142 5.53 6.12 6.69
CA TRP A 142 4.32 6.92 6.92
C TRP A 142 3.05 6.24 6.38
N SER A 143 3.12 5.67 5.19
CA SER A 143 1.96 4.99 4.57
C SER A 143 1.61 3.70 5.29
N LEU A 144 2.61 2.96 5.78
CA LEU A 144 2.40 1.76 6.59
C LEU A 144 1.76 2.09 7.94
N CYS A 145 2.09 3.25 8.52
CA CYS A 145 1.43 3.77 9.71
C CYS A 145 -0.08 4.00 9.46
N VAL A 146 -0.46 4.59 8.31
CA VAL A 146 -1.86 4.72 7.90
C VAL A 146 -2.53 3.35 7.77
N GLU A 147 -1.87 2.40 7.11
CA GLU A 147 -2.41 1.05 6.92
C GLU A 147 -2.57 0.29 8.24
N GLU A 148 -1.60 0.32 9.15
CA GLU A 148 -1.68 -0.41 10.42
C GLU A 148 -2.76 0.16 11.35
N HIS A 149 -2.94 1.48 11.40
CA HIS A 149 -4.09 2.08 12.09
C HIS A 149 -5.41 1.64 11.47
N PHE A 150 -5.47 1.58 10.15
CA PHE A 150 -6.67 1.09 9.46
C PHE A 150 -6.91 -0.40 9.75
N TYR A 151 -5.88 -1.24 9.78
CA TYR A 151 -5.99 -2.67 10.12
C TYR A 151 -6.40 -2.90 11.57
N LEU A 152 -6.05 -1.98 12.45
CA LEU A 152 -6.51 -2.01 13.84
C LEU A 152 -7.99 -1.63 13.94
N LEU A 153 -8.40 -0.53 13.32
CA LEU A 153 -9.74 0.07 13.47
C LEU A 153 -10.83 -0.66 12.67
N LEU A 154 -10.54 -1.02 11.41
CA LEU A 154 -11.56 -1.59 10.51
C LEU A 154 -12.25 -2.83 11.07
N PRO A 155 -11.55 -3.88 11.59
CA PRO A 155 -12.23 -5.06 12.11
C PRO A 155 -13.01 -4.76 13.39
N LEU A 156 -12.59 -3.81 14.21
CA LEU A 156 -13.35 -3.38 15.40
C LEU A 156 -14.67 -2.72 14.99
N VAL A 157 -14.65 -1.86 13.99
CA VAL A 157 -15.87 -1.24 13.44
C VAL A 157 -16.75 -2.30 12.78
N ALA A 158 -16.17 -3.15 11.94
CA ALA A 158 -16.91 -4.11 11.15
C ALA A 158 -17.57 -5.21 12.00
N PHE A 159 -16.82 -5.84 12.89
CA PHE A 159 -17.27 -6.96 13.70
C PHE A 159 -17.79 -6.52 15.07
N GLY A 160 -17.14 -5.52 15.71
CA GLY A 160 -17.48 -5.06 17.06
C GLY A 160 -18.68 -4.13 17.07
N LEU A 161 -18.75 -3.16 16.17
CA LEU A 161 -19.86 -2.20 16.08
C LEU A 161 -20.93 -2.60 15.05
N GLY A 162 -20.84 -3.81 14.48
CA GLY A 162 -21.82 -4.30 13.50
C GLY A 162 -21.74 -3.60 12.14
N GLY A 163 -20.62 -2.94 11.81
CA GLY A 163 -20.42 -2.19 10.57
C GLY A 163 -20.63 -3.03 9.30
N ARG A 164 -20.50 -4.35 9.37
CA ARG A 164 -20.84 -5.27 8.26
C ARG A 164 -22.29 -5.15 7.79
N ARG A 165 -23.20 -4.73 8.68
CA ARG A 165 -24.65 -4.54 8.38
C ARG A 165 -24.95 -3.14 7.89
N TRP A 166 -24.01 -2.20 8.00
CA TRP A 166 -24.23 -0.82 7.58
C TRP A 166 -24.39 -0.74 6.05
N PRO A 167 -25.12 0.26 5.57
CA PRO A 167 -25.23 0.50 4.14
C PRO A 167 -23.85 0.81 3.54
N ALA A 168 -23.64 0.46 2.28
CA ALA A 168 -22.33 0.58 1.65
C ALA A 168 -21.77 2.01 1.70
N PHE A 169 -22.61 3.03 1.57
CA PHE A 169 -22.18 4.43 1.60
C PHE A 169 -21.61 4.87 2.96
N ALA A 170 -21.95 4.19 4.07
CA ALA A 170 -21.37 4.50 5.38
C ALA A 170 -19.83 4.39 5.38
N TRP A 171 -19.29 3.53 4.52
CA TRP A 171 -17.84 3.36 4.34
C TRP A 171 -17.16 4.51 3.57
N LEU A 172 -17.96 5.45 3.04
CA LEU A 172 -17.48 6.70 2.44
C LEU A 172 -17.36 7.84 3.45
N VAL A 173 -17.99 7.71 4.63
CA VAL A 173 -17.95 8.75 5.68
C VAL A 173 -16.51 9.09 6.09
N PRO A 174 -15.59 8.13 6.30
CA PRO A 174 -14.20 8.47 6.62
C PRO A 174 -13.50 9.27 5.53
N ILE A 175 -13.88 9.12 4.24
CA ILE A 175 -13.36 9.93 3.13
C ILE A 175 -13.76 11.39 3.31
N ALA A 176 -15.04 11.64 3.62
CA ALA A 176 -15.51 13.00 3.91
C ALA A 176 -14.80 13.60 5.13
N VAL A 177 -14.59 12.80 6.18
CA VAL A 177 -13.84 13.23 7.37
C VAL A 177 -12.38 13.56 7.00
N SER A 178 -11.69 12.71 6.23
CA SER A 178 -10.33 12.97 5.76
C SER A 178 -10.24 14.28 4.96
N LEU A 179 -11.20 14.51 4.07
CA LEU A 179 -11.28 15.74 3.26
C LEU A 179 -11.48 16.98 4.15
N LEU A 180 -12.40 16.92 5.12
CA LEU A 180 -12.63 18.01 6.06
C LEU A 180 -11.41 18.29 6.92
N LEU A 181 -10.72 17.26 7.42
CA LEU A 181 -9.49 17.41 8.19
C LEU A 181 -8.39 18.08 7.36
N ARG A 182 -8.21 17.69 6.09
CA ARG A 182 -7.25 18.36 5.18
C ARG A 182 -7.62 19.81 4.94
N PHE A 183 -8.90 20.10 4.74
CA PHE A 183 -9.36 21.47 4.57
C PHE A 183 -9.06 22.30 5.81
N PHE A 184 -9.41 21.78 7.01
CA PHE A 184 -9.10 22.43 8.29
C PHE A 184 -7.59 22.63 8.48
N THR A 185 -6.79 21.58 8.28
CA THR A 185 -5.33 21.68 8.37
C THR A 185 -4.83 22.77 7.42
N ARG A 186 -5.24 22.77 6.15
CA ARG A 186 -4.78 23.77 5.16
C ARG A 186 -5.15 25.19 5.57
N SER A 187 -6.34 25.41 6.16
CA SER A 187 -6.80 26.74 6.61
C SER A 187 -6.07 27.25 7.86
N THR A 188 -5.43 26.37 8.62
CA THR A 188 -4.71 26.73 9.87
C THR A 188 -3.19 26.74 9.71
N LEU A 189 -2.66 26.34 8.55
CA LEU A 189 -1.23 26.36 8.30
C LEU A 189 -0.71 27.81 8.27
N PRO A 190 0.47 28.07 8.86
CA PRO A 190 1.10 29.39 8.82
C PRO A 190 1.49 29.76 7.38
N GLU A 191 1.57 31.05 7.13
CA GLU A 191 2.09 31.62 5.88
C GLU A 191 3.59 31.34 5.74
N GLY A 192 4.08 31.34 4.49
CA GLY A 192 5.51 31.19 4.19
C GLY A 192 6.01 29.74 4.10
N LEU A 193 5.15 28.74 4.29
CA LEU A 193 5.53 27.34 4.06
C LEU A 193 5.70 27.05 2.56
N THR A 194 6.70 26.21 2.25
CA THR A 194 6.88 25.69 0.90
C THR A 194 5.77 24.70 0.52
N ALA A 195 5.55 24.52 -0.80
CA ALA A 195 4.57 23.55 -1.30
C ALA A 195 4.82 22.13 -0.77
N SER A 196 6.09 21.76 -0.60
CA SER A 196 6.49 20.45 -0.08
C SER A 196 6.16 20.31 1.41
N GLU A 197 6.35 21.34 2.22
CA GLU A 197 5.97 21.32 3.65
C GLU A 197 4.46 21.25 3.83
N ILE A 198 3.70 22.01 3.04
CA ILE A 198 2.23 21.94 3.03
C ILE A 198 1.79 20.54 2.64
N TRP A 199 2.36 19.97 1.56
CA TRP A 199 2.00 18.64 1.08
C TRP A 199 2.21 17.57 2.14
N VAL A 200 3.35 17.55 2.79
CA VAL A 200 3.64 16.60 3.87
C VAL A 200 2.63 16.69 5.01
N ARG A 201 2.22 17.91 5.41
CA ARG A 201 1.23 18.13 6.47
C ARG A 201 -0.18 17.73 6.08
N LEU A 202 -0.49 17.64 4.79
CA LEU A 202 -1.77 17.16 4.28
C LEU A 202 -1.77 15.64 4.02
N GLN A 203 -0.61 15.08 3.65
CA GLN A 203 -0.50 13.70 3.21
C GLN A 203 -0.22 12.71 4.34
N TRP A 204 0.67 13.06 5.29
CA TRP A 204 1.19 12.09 6.26
C TRP A 204 0.26 11.77 7.43
N PRO A 205 -0.55 12.72 7.96
CA PRO A 205 -1.41 12.40 9.09
C PRO A 205 -2.41 11.30 8.73
N THR A 206 -2.46 10.25 9.55
CA THR A 206 -3.23 9.03 9.28
C THR A 206 -4.68 9.30 8.89
N PHE A 207 -5.38 10.13 9.67
CA PHE A 207 -6.80 10.39 9.45
C PHE A 207 -7.09 11.35 8.29
N GLN A 208 -6.06 11.94 7.70
CA GLN A 208 -6.16 12.77 6.51
C GLN A 208 -5.91 12.00 5.21
N HIS A 209 -5.53 10.72 5.28
CA HIS A 209 -5.15 9.92 4.11
C HIS A 209 -5.79 8.52 4.09
N MET A 210 -7.03 8.39 4.58
CA MET A 210 -7.76 7.12 4.57
C MET A 210 -8.61 6.91 3.31
N ASP A 211 -8.63 7.87 2.39
CA ASP A 211 -9.51 7.90 1.22
C ASP A 211 -9.41 6.62 0.38
N GLY A 212 -8.20 6.26 -0.03
CA GLY A 212 -7.96 5.06 -0.84
C GLY A 212 -8.38 3.78 -0.15
N LEU A 213 -8.05 3.63 1.14
CA LEU A 213 -8.42 2.46 1.94
C LEU A 213 -9.95 2.33 2.06
N CYS A 214 -10.64 3.41 2.38
CA CYS A 214 -12.10 3.42 2.53
C CYS A 214 -12.82 3.24 1.19
N ALA A 215 -12.33 3.84 0.11
CA ALA A 215 -12.82 3.62 -1.25
C ALA A 215 -12.68 2.14 -1.64
N GLY A 216 -11.55 1.51 -1.34
CA GLY A 216 -11.35 0.08 -1.55
C GLY A 216 -12.33 -0.79 -0.75
N VAL A 217 -12.61 -0.46 0.51
CA VAL A 217 -13.61 -1.15 1.35
C VAL A 217 -15.01 -1.00 0.75
N PHE A 218 -15.38 0.20 0.30
CA PHE A 218 -16.64 0.45 -0.39
C PHE A 218 -16.77 -0.42 -1.65
N LEU A 219 -15.72 -0.49 -2.48
CA LEU A 219 -15.70 -1.35 -3.66
C LEU A 219 -15.85 -2.83 -3.29
N ALA A 220 -15.21 -3.28 -2.22
CA ALA A 220 -15.35 -4.66 -1.74
C ALA A 220 -16.79 -4.97 -1.29
N ARG A 221 -17.43 -4.03 -0.60
CA ARG A 221 -18.83 -4.15 -0.14
C ARG A 221 -19.82 -4.18 -1.30
N THR A 222 -19.55 -3.43 -2.35
CA THR A 222 -20.41 -3.32 -3.54
C THR A 222 -20.01 -4.28 -4.67
N ALA A 223 -18.98 -5.09 -4.49
CA ALA A 223 -18.47 -6.01 -5.50
C ALA A 223 -19.55 -6.94 -6.11
N PRO A 224 -20.51 -7.50 -5.35
CA PRO A 224 -21.57 -8.34 -5.93
C PRO A 224 -22.43 -7.60 -6.98
N THR A 225 -22.50 -6.29 -6.93
CA THR A 225 -23.24 -5.45 -7.87
C THR A 225 -22.42 -5.17 -9.12
N TRP A 226 -21.26 -4.51 -8.98
CA TRP A 226 -20.51 -4.03 -10.15
C TRP A 226 -19.77 -5.15 -10.90
N GLN A 227 -19.46 -6.27 -10.28
CA GLN A 227 -18.89 -7.44 -10.96
C GLN A 227 -19.85 -8.07 -11.99
N ARG A 228 -21.14 -7.73 -11.93
CA ARG A 228 -22.15 -8.16 -12.91
C ARG A 228 -22.32 -7.18 -14.07
N TRP A 229 -21.63 -6.05 -14.05
CA TRP A 229 -21.74 -5.04 -15.10
C TRP A 229 -21.15 -5.57 -16.41
N PRO A 230 -21.69 -5.15 -17.56
CA PRO A 230 -21.14 -5.53 -18.86
C PRO A 230 -19.72 -4.97 -19.03
N GLY A 231 -18.88 -5.68 -19.78
CA GLY A 231 -17.47 -5.32 -19.97
C GLY A 231 -17.25 -3.90 -20.46
N ARG A 232 -18.17 -3.36 -21.30
CA ARG A 232 -18.12 -1.94 -21.74
C ARG A 232 -18.30 -0.95 -20.58
N ALA A 233 -19.12 -1.27 -19.58
CA ALA A 233 -19.29 -0.41 -18.40
C ALA A 233 -18.05 -0.46 -17.50
N LEU A 234 -17.46 -1.64 -17.33
CA LEU A 234 -16.21 -1.80 -16.61
C LEU A 234 -15.05 -1.05 -17.32
N ALA A 235 -14.97 -1.14 -18.64
CA ALA A 235 -13.99 -0.41 -19.44
C ALA A 235 -14.19 1.12 -19.30
N LEU A 236 -15.44 1.59 -19.32
CA LEU A 236 -15.74 3.00 -19.10
C LEU A 236 -15.28 3.47 -17.71
N CYS A 237 -15.48 2.67 -16.66
CA CYS A 237 -14.94 2.98 -15.34
C CYS A 237 -13.41 3.15 -15.37
N GLY A 238 -12.71 2.31 -16.13
CA GLY A 238 -11.26 2.40 -16.31
C GLY A 238 -10.84 3.69 -17.03
N VAL A 239 -11.52 4.04 -18.13
CA VAL A 239 -11.25 5.27 -18.88
C VAL A 239 -11.51 6.51 -18.04
N LEU A 240 -12.65 6.56 -17.35
CA LEU A 240 -12.99 7.68 -16.46
C LEU A 240 -12.03 7.74 -15.27
N GLY A 241 -11.65 6.58 -14.72
CA GLY A 241 -10.67 6.47 -13.64
C GLY A 241 -9.32 7.03 -14.06
N LEU A 242 -8.81 6.65 -15.23
CA LEU A 242 -7.55 7.18 -15.78
C LEU A 242 -7.65 8.67 -16.04
N ALA A 243 -8.73 9.12 -16.67
CA ALA A 243 -8.97 10.55 -16.92
C ALA A 243 -9.00 11.36 -15.62
N THR A 244 -9.62 10.82 -14.56
CA THR A 244 -9.63 11.44 -13.23
C THR A 244 -8.21 11.55 -12.67
N VAL A 245 -7.41 10.47 -12.69
CA VAL A 245 -6.02 10.51 -12.22
C VAL A 245 -5.21 11.56 -12.97
N VAL A 246 -5.24 11.53 -14.29
CA VAL A 246 -4.51 12.50 -15.15
C VAL A 246 -5.00 13.92 -14.89
N GLY A 247 -6.30 14.13 -14.81
CA GLY A 247 -6.89 15.45 -14.52
C GLY A 247 -6.48 15.97 -13.14
N MET A 248 -6.51 15.12 -12.11
CA MET A 248 -6.06 15.49 -10.76
C MET A 248 -4.58 15.87 -10.74
N LEU A 249 -3.72 15.12 -11.41
CA LEU A 249 -2.31 15.46 -11.53
C LEU A 249 -2.11 16.80 -12.28
N GLY A 250 -2.81 17.02 -13.37
CA GLY A 250 -2.69 18.25 -14.15
C GLY A 250 -3.23 19.50 -13.44
N VAL A 251 -4.31 19.37 -12.69
CA VAL A 251 -4.98 20.51 -12.05
C VAL A 251 -4.49 20.75 -10.61
N CYS A 252 -4.36 19.69 -9.81
CA CYS A 252 -4.12 19.83 -8.38
C CYS A 252 -2.63 19.91 -8.03
N VAL A 253 -1.74 19.20 -8.74
CA VAL A 253 -0.30 19.23 -8.43
C VAL A 253 0.31 20.64 -8.58
N PRO A 254 0.04 21.41 -9.64
CA PRO A 254 0.53 22.78 -9.75
C PRO A 254 -0.02 23.72 -8.66
N ARG A 255 -1.14 23.34 -8.04
CA ARG A 255 -1.84 24.11 -6.99
C ARG A 255 -1.78 23.45 -5.62
N ILE A 256 -0.77 22.64 -5.38
CA ILE A 256 -0.67 21.82 -4.15
C ILE A 256 -0.58 22.70 -2.89
N ALA A 257 0.05 23.86 -3.02
CA ALA A 257 0.15 24.87 -1.95
C ALA A 257 -1.17 25.60 -1.67
N GLU A 258 -2.13 25.53 -2.57
CA GLU A 258 -3.48 26.10 -2.43
C GLU A 258 -4.45 25.01 -1.94
N LEU A 259 -5.60 24.88 -2.60
CA LEU A 259 -6.58 23.83 -2.34
C LEU A 259 -6.34 22.55 -3.15
N GLY A 260 -5.39 22.56 -4.10
CA GLY A 260 -5.06 21.39 -4.89
C GLY A 260 -4.67 20.20 -4.06
N GLY A 261 -3.81 20.39 -3.04
CA GLY A 261 -3.41 19.33 -2.12
C GLY A 261 -4.56 18.73 -1.30
N VAL A 262 -5.62 19.50 -1.04
CA VAL A 262 -6.81 19.01 -0.30
C VAL A 262 -7.60 18.02 -1.13
N TRP A 263 -7.84 18.32 -2.41
CA TRP A 263 -8.68 17.52 -3.32
C TRP A 263 -7.95 16.35 -3.97
N LEU A 264 -6.62 16.46 -4.12
CA LEU A 264 -5.80 15.53 -4.88
C LEU A 264 -5.95 14.08 -4.39
N ILE A 265 -5.83 13.84 -3.10
CA ILE A 265 -5.88 12.50 -2.49
C ILE A 265 -7.25 11.84 -2.73
N THR A 266 -8.35 12.58 -2.49
CA THR A 266 -9.71 12.07 -2.75
C THR A 266 -9.93 11.78 -4.23
N GLY A 267 -9.48 12.69 -5.12
CA GLY A 267 -9.57 12.50 -6.55
C GLY A 267 -8.79 11.29 -7.04
N LEU A 268 -7.58 11.06 -6.53
CA LEU A 268 -6.79 9.86 -6.83
C LEU A 268 -7.50 8.59 -6.34
N ALA A 269 -8.09 8.60 -5.14
CA ALA A 269 -8.84 7.46 -4.62
C ALA A 269 -10.04 7.11 -5.54
N VAL A 270 -10.77 8.10 -6.05
CA VAL A 270 -11.85 7.90 -7.02
C VAL A 270 -11.31 7.34 -8.34
N GLY A 271 -10.25 7.96 -8.89
CA GLY A 271 -9.65 7.53 -10.15
C GLY A 271 -9.12 6.09 -10.09
N PHE A 272 -8.37 5.75 -9.05
CA PHE A 272 -7.85 4.39 -8.85
C PHE A 272 -8.95 3.37 -8.55
N SER A 273 -10.06 3.79 -7.95
CA SER A 273 -11.26 2.94 -7.80
C SER A 273 -11.82 2.52 -9.14
N GLY A 274 -11.94 3.45 -10.09
CA GLY A 274 -12.37 3.15 -11.46
C GLY A 274 -11.42 2.19 -12.18
N LEU A 275 -10.10 2.39 -12.05
CA LEU A 275 -9.10 1.49 -12.60
C LEU A 275 -9.17 0.08 -11.98
N LEU A 276 -9.38 -0.03 -10.66
CA LEU A 276 -9.52 -1.32 -9.99
C LEU A 276 -10.75 -2.08 -10.53
N VAL A 277 -11.89 -1.41 -10.65
CA VAL A 277 -13.13 -2.00 -11.19
C VAL A 277 -12.90 -2.54 -12.60
N ALA A 278 -12.23 -1.78 -13.46
CA ALA A 278 -11.93 -2.21 -14.84
C ALA A 278 -10.97 -3.41 -14.89
N MET A 279 -9.97 -3.42 -14.03
CA MET A 279 -8.89 -4.40 -14.07
C MET A 279 -9.18 -5.69 -13.31
N GLU A 280 -10.21 -5.73 -12.45
CA GLU A 280 -10.47 -6.88 -11.57
C GLU A 280 -10.75 -8.18 -12.34
N SER A 281 -11.42 -8.08 -13.50
CA SER A 281 -11.73 -9.22 -14.37
C SER A 281 -10.62 -9.54 -15.39
N LEU A 282 -9.56 -8.73 -15.47
CA LEU A 282 -8.48 -8.93 -16.44
C LEU A 282 -7.83 -10.31 -16.25
N ARG A 283 -7.56 -10.96 -17.38
CA ARG A 283 -6.77 -12.20 -17.43
C ARG A 283 -5.57 -12.00 -18.34
N LEU A 284 -4.39 -12.32 -17.84
CA LEU A 284 -3.15 -12.19 -18.59
C LEU A 284 -2.79 -13.49 -19.32
N PRO A 285 -2.18 -13.39 -20.51
CA PRO A 285 -1.50 -14.52 -21.15
C PRO A 285 -0.42 -15.10 -20.24
N ALA A 286 -0.20 -16.42 -20.29
CA ALA A 286 0.73 -17.11 -19.40
C ALA A 286 2.16 -16.51 -19.42
N ARG A 287 2.62 -16.06 -20.59
CA ARG A 287 3.97 -15.48 -20.78
C ARG A 287 4.16 -14.18 -19.98
N VAL A 288 3.13 -13.35 -19.85
CA VAL A 288 3.18 -12.04 -19.15
C VAL A 288 2.80 -12.19 -17.68
N ARG A 289 1.95 -13.14 -17.37
CA ARG A 289 1.42 -13.38 -16.02
C ARG A 289 2.52 -13.61 -14.99
N TRP A 290 3.49 -14.47 -15.33
CA TRP A 290 4.54 -14.85 -14.40
C TRP A 290 5.43 -13.65 -13.98
N PRO A 291 6.04 -12.87 -14.88
CA PRO A 291 6.84 -11.70 -14.46
C PRO A 291 6.01 -10.65 -13.71
N VAL A 292 4.78 -10.38 -14.12
CA VAL A 292 3.90 -9.45 -13.39
C VAL A 292 3.66 -9.94 -11.97
N TYR A 293 3.40 -11.23 -11.79
CA TYR A 293 3.24 -11.81 -10.47
C TYR A 293 4.50 -11.68 -9.60
N GLN A 294 5.69 -11.94 -10.16
CA GLN A 294 6.94 -11.79 -9.40
C GLN A 294 7.07 -10.37 -8.85
N VAL A 295 6.88 -9.35 -9.67
CA VAL A 295 6.92 -7.94 -9.25
C VAL A 295 5.84 -7.65 -8.22
N SER A 296 4.60 -8.09 -8.44
CA SER A 296 3.49 -7.93 -7.50
C SER A 296 3.78 -8.59 -6.15
N ALA A 297 4.32 -9.80 -6.13
CA ALA A 297 4.61 -10.54 -4.91
C ALA A 297 5.74 -9.89 -4.10
N LEU A 298 6.73 -9.31 -4.76
CA LEU A 298 7.86 -8.62 -4.14
C LEU A 298 7.56 -7.16 -3.80
N SER A 299 6.38 -6.63 -4.15
CA SER A 299 6.08 -5.21 -4.04
C SER A 299 6.21 -4.66 -2.62
N TYR A 300 5.85 -5.44 -1.60
CA TYR A 300 5.97 -5.03 -0.20
C TYR A 300 7.44 -4.92 0.23
N GLY A 301 8.25 -5.93 -0.08
CA GLY A 301 9.69 -5.88 0.19
C GLY A 301 10.36 -4.73 -0.57
N ALA A 302 10.02 -4.54 -1.86
CA ALA A 302 10.57 -3.47 -2.67
C ALA A 302 10.23 -2.07 -2.10
N TYR A 303 9.00 -1.90 -1.61
CA TYR A 303 8.57 -0.68 -0.93
C TYR A 303 9.36 -0.39 0.35
N LEU A 304 9.68 -1.40 1.14
CA LEU A 304 10.45 -1.21 2.37
C LEU A 304 11.95 -0.98 2.10
N TRP A 305 12.53 -1.68 1.12
CA TRP A 305 13.96 -1.67 0.88
C TRP A 305 14.45 -0.56 -0.06
N PHE A 306 13.58 0.10 -0.86
CA PHE A 306 14.08 1.14 -1.78
C PHE A 306 14.82 2.26 -1.04
N GLY A 307 14.33 2.71 0.14
CA GLY A 307 14.93 3.79 0.90
C GLY A 307 16.39 3.50 1.35
N PRO A 308 16.68 2.37 2.02
CA PRO A 308 18.06 1.96 2.31
C PRO A 308 18.92 1.83 1.06
N ILE A 309 18.39 1.26 -0.02
CA ILE A 309 19.17 1.01 -1.23
C ILE A 309 19.51 2.31 -1.96
N VAL A 310 18.57 3.24 -2.14
CA VAL A 310 18.87 4.53 -2.77
C VAL A 310 19.93 5.31 -1.98
N ARG A 311 19.86 5.26 -0.64
CA ARG A 311 20.89 5.90 0.22
C ARG A 311 22.28 5.28 0.03
N VAL A 312 22.38 3.97 -0.21
CA VAL A 312 23.66 3.32 -0.55
C VAL A 312 24.17 3.84 -1.88
N PHE A 313 23.31 3.94 -2.91
CA PHE A 313 23.69 4.47 -4.22
C PHE A 313 24.22 5.90 -4.12
N GLU A 314 23.51 6.78 -3.43
CA GLU A 314 23.88 8.18 -3.27
C GLU A 314 25.17 8.35 -2.47
N ARG A 315 25.30 7.67 -1.32
CA ARG A 315 26.46 7.84 -0.43
C ARG A 315 27.74 7.19 -0.96
N ARG A 316 27.62 6.08 -1.69
CA ARG A 316 28.78 5.42 -2.31
C ARG A 316 29.16 6.06 -3.65
N GLY A 317 28.42 7.09 -4.08
CA GLY A 317 28.63 7.73 -5.38
C GLY A 317 28.49 6.74 -6.53
N ILE A 318 27.60 5.74 -6.40
CA ILE A 318 27.38 4.76 -7.47
C ILE A 318 26.71 5.50 -8.62
N ALA A 319 27.54 5.99 -9.54
CA ALA A 319 27.13 6.72 -10.71
C ALA A 319 27.68 6.03 -11.96
N GLY A 320 26.89 6.05 -13.01
CA GLY A 320 27.22 5.49 -14.30
C GLY A 320 26.26 6.01 -15.36
N PRO A 321 26.21 5.44 -16.55
CA PRO A 321 25.17 5.76 -17.53
C PRO A 321 23.79 5.66 -16.86
N PRO A 322 22.91 6.68 -17.04
CA PRO A 322 21.66 6.81 -16.28
C PRO A 322 20.78 5.57 -16.31
N VAL A 323 20.65 4.97 -17.49
CA VAL A 323 19.86 3.73 -17.68
C VAL A 323 20.46 2.56 -16.89
N LEU A 324 21.78 2.42 -16.88
CA LEU A 324 22.46 1.35 -16.14
C LEU A 324 22.34 1.56 -14.63
N THR A 325 22.43 2.79 -14.15
CA THR A 325 22.22 3.13 -12.73
C THR A 325 20.78 2.83 -12.31
N LEU A 326 19.79 3.20 -13.13
CA LEU A 326 18.39 2.87 -12.89
C LEU A 326 18.17 1.34 -12.85
N MET A 327 18.69 0.60 -13.85
CA MET A 327 18.57 -0.85 -13.89
C MET A 327 19.26 -1.51 -12.69
N ALA A 328 20.42 -1.05 -12.29
CA ALA A 328 21.13 -1.54 -11.11
C ALA A 328 20.34 -1.29 -9.82
N PHE A 329 19.75 -0.10 -9.66
CA PHE A 329 18.89 0.23 -8.53
C PHE A 329 17.66 -0.69 -8.47
N LEU A 330 16.95 -0.86 -9.59
CA LEU A 330 15.79 -1.75 -9.67
C LEU A 330 16.18 -3.21 -9.39
N ALA A 331 17.26 -3.69 -9.99
CA ALA A 331 17.76 -5.04 -9.78
C ALA A 331 18.18 -5.28 -8.33
N ALA A 332 18.90 -4.36 -7.71
CA ALA A 332 19.30 -4.44 -6.31
C ALA A 332 18.08 -4.46 -5.38
N THR A 333 17.09 -3.59 -5.63
CA THR A 333 15.87 -3.52 -4.84
C THR A 333 15.06 -4.81 -4.94
N LEU A 334 14.88 -5.35 -6.14
CA LEU A 334 14.16 -6.60 -6.35
C LEU A 334 14.93 -7.81 -5.80
N ALA A 335 16.26 -7.84 -5.92
CA ALA A 335 17.09 -8.90 -5.38
C ALA A 335 17.02 -8.97 -3.84
N VAL A 336 17.18 -7.83 -3.16
CA VAL A 336 17.04 -7.76 -1.69
C VAL A 336 15.63 -8.14 -1.26
N SER A 337 14.62 -7.67 -1.99
CA SER A 337 13.22 -8.01 -1.73
C SER A 337 12.96 -9.51 -1.90
N TRP A 338 13.55 -10.13 -2.91
CA TRP A 338 13.45 -11.56 -3.12
C TRP A 338 14.12 -12.36 -1.99
N VAL A 339 15.31 -11.96 -1.56
CA VAL A 339 16.02 -12.61 -0.45
C VAL A 339 15.17 -12.53 0.83
N THR A 340 14.69 -11.34 1.16
CA THR A 340 13.88 -11.14 2.39
C THR A 340 12.50 -11.79 2.29
N TYR A 341 11.90 -11.85 1.10
CA TYR A 341 10.69 -12.62 0.87
C TYR A 341 10.90 -14.10 1.20
N ARG A 342 11.99 -14.70 0.75
CA ARG A 342 12.31 -16.12 0.98
C ARG A 342 12.71 -16.39 2.42
N ALA A 343 13.49 -15.50 3.03
CA ALA A 343 14.07 -15.72 4.35
C ALA A 343 13.11 -15.33 5.50
N VAL A 344 12.23 -14.35 5.29
CA VAL A 344 11.39 -13.79 6.35
C VAL A 344 9.90 -13.95 6.02
N GLU A 345 9.43 -13.37 4.90
CA GLU A 345 7.99 -13.33 4.60
C GLU A 345 7.42 -14.74 4.44
N LEU A 346 8.02 -15.56 3.60
CA LEU A 346 7.50 -16.90 3.30
C LEU A 346 7.46 -17.84 4.53
N PRO A 347 8.48 -17.90 5.41
CA PRO A 347 8.39 -18.62 6.67
C PRO A 347 7.27 -18.12 7.59
N CYS A 348 7.10 -16.79 7.71
CA CYS A 348 6.05 -16.19 8.52
C CYS A 348 4.65 -16.49 7.95
N LEU A 349 4.48 -16.46 6.62
CA LEU A 349 3.24 -16.85 5.98
C LEU A 349 2.90 -18.35 6.21
N ARG A 350 3.90 -19.23 6.17
CA ARG A 350 3.70 -20.64 6.51
C ARG A 350 3.32 -20.83 7.98
N LEU A 351 3.96 -20.10 8.88
CA LEU A 351 3.62 -20.12 10.30
C LEU A 351 2.19 -19.62 10.52
N ARG A 352 1.80 -18.50 9.86
CA ARG A 352 0.43 -17.99 9.86
C ARG A 352 -0.59 -19.08 9.51
N ASP A 353 -0.35 -19.78 8.39
CA ASP A 353 -1.30 -20.80 7.92
C ASP A 353 -1.42 -21.97 8.89
N ARG A 354 -0.32 -22.37 9.54
CA ARG A 354 -0.34 -23.37 10.61
C ARG A 354 -1.11 -22.89 11.85
N LEU A 355 -0.92 -21.63 12.26
CA LEU A 355 -1.65 -21.06 13.41
C LEU A 355 -3.15 -20.99 13.12
N LEU A 356 -3.54 -20.57 11.93
CA LEU A 356 -4.95 -20.50 11.53
C LEU A 356 -5.59 -21.90 11.48
N ALA A 357 -4.88 -22.92 11.00
CA ALA A 357 -5.36 -24.30 11.01
C ALA A 357 -5.62 -24.78 12.45
N ARG A 358 -4.66 -24.59 13.36
CA ARG A 358 -4.81 -24.94 14.79
C ARG A 358 -5.99 -24.22 15.45
N PHE A 359 -6.24 -22.94 15.11
CA PHE A 359 -7.41 -22.21 15.62
C PHE A 359 -8.71 -22.84 15.16
N THR A 360 -8.75 -23.40 13.95
CA THR A 360 -9.94 -24.05 13.41
C THR A 360 -10.15 -25.44 14.05
N GLU A 361 -9.10 -26.22 14.26
CA GLU A 361 -9.14 -27.54 14.92
C GLU A 361 -9.59 -27.42 16.36
N ALA A 362 -8.92 -26.59 17.17
CA ALA A 362 -9.28 -26.38 18.57
C ALA A 362 -10.74 -25.96 18.78
N ARG A 363 -11.33 -25.26 17.80
CA ARG A 363 -12.75 -24.88 17.84
C ARG A 363 -13.67 -26.06 17.54
N ARG A 364 -13.31 -26.92 16.59
CA ARG A 364 -14.11 -28.14 16.29
C ARG A 364 -14.21 -29.06 17.51
N ASP A 365 -13.09 -29.19 18.23
CA ASP A 365 -13.05 -30.02 19.43
C ASP A 365 -13.96 -29.47 20.53
N VAL A 366 -13.97 -28.15 20.78
CA VAL A 366 -14.85 -27.51 21.75
C VAL A 366 -16.33 -27.66 21.36
N THR A 367 -16.65 -27.55 20.05
CA THR A 367 -18.04 -27.73 19.60
C THR A 367 -18.50 -29.17 19.68
N ALA A 368 -17.58 -30.14 19.50
CA ALA A 368 -17.87 -31.58 19.63
C ALA A 368 -18.00 -32.05 21.09
N MET A 369 -17.40 -31.35 22.06
CA MET A 369 -17.52 -31.66 23.49
C MET A 369 -18.73 -30.99 24.18
N GLY A 370 -19.33 -29.97 23.53
CA GLY A 370 -20.45 -29.22 24.11
C GLY A 370 -21.80 -29.52 23.49
N GLY A 371 -21.92 -30.49 22.57
CA GLY A 371 -23.16 -31.04 22.00
C GLY A 371 -23.36 -32.48 22.44
#